data_58e45f194a5d2fc4be705b1290a38839
#
_entry.id   58e45f194a5d2fc4be705b1290a38839
#
_cell.length_a   1.000
_cell.length_b   1.000
_cell.length_c   1.000
_cell.angle_alpha   90.00
_cell.angle_beta   90.00
_cell.angle_gamma   90.00
#
_symmetry.space_group_name_H-M   'P 1'
#
loop_
_entity.id
_entity.type
_entity.pdbx_description
1 polymer ?
#
loop_
_entity_poly.entity_id
_entity_poly.type
_entity_poly.pdbx_seq_one_letter_code
_entity_poly.pdbx_strand_id
1 'polypeptide(L)'
;MTDTVKRKAFLLFLSAALAVLPLQAASPTRTFVSAQGYGFPANEFSLSYGRVSYPEIAFTIGGVLGAGLSFGTATPSKMISTGAINLEYQRFVHKVAAVGAACSYEHYIMRFDKAAGTDEDGNKIYTEGETNHHDMVSIMPSLKLLWFNRPHFSMYSKLAAGLMLHFGGEKPAANVAFQVSPVCADFGGRLCRGFVDLGFGCQGLASAGVRFCF
;
A
#
# COMPACT_ATOMS: atom_id res chain seq x y z
N MET A 1 -0.52 18.71 -15.10
CA MET A 1 -0.67 18.61 -13.62
C MET A 1 0.65 19.01 -12.98
N THR A 2 0.61 20.01 -12.14
CA THR A 2 1.81 20.71 -11.68
C THR A 2 2.63 19.83 -10.72
N ASP A 3 3.97 19.87 -10.85
CA ASP A 3 4.95 19.22 -9.93
C ASP A 3 4.67 19.52 -8.45
N THR A 4 3.94 20.59 -8.18
CA THR A 4 3.49 21.02 -6.86
C THR A 4 2.59 19.98 -6.16
N VAL A 5 1.72 19.25 -6.88
CA VAL A 5 0.81 18.25 -6.28
C VAL A 5 1.57 16.98 -5.92
N LYS A 6 2.46 16.53 -6.81
CA LYS A 6 3.35 15.37 -6.52
C LYS A 6 4.22 15.64 -5.29
N ARG A 7 4.77 16.85 -5.22
CA ARG A 7 5.57 17.29 -4.08
C ARG A 7 4.76 17.31 -2.77
N LYS A 8 3.50 17.74 -2.81
CA LYS A 8 2.61 17.75 -1.63
C LYS A 8 2.26 16.33 -1.17
N ALA A 9 1.91 15.42 -2.09
CA ALA A 9 1.61 14.02 -1.76
C ALA A 9 2.83 13.32 -1.15
N PHE A 10 4.00 13.49 -1.76
CA PHE A 10 5.26 12.92 -1.25
C PHE A 10 5.67 13.52 0.10
N LEU A 11 5.50 14.83 0.31
CA LEU A 11 5.77 15.48 1.58
C LEU A 11 4.81 15.02 2.69
N LEU A 12 3.53 14.78 2.37
CA LEU A 12 2.57 14.18 3.30
C LEU A 12 2.96 12.76 3.70
N PHE A 13 3.36 11.94 2.75
CA PHE A 13 3.88 10.60 3.01
C PHE A 13 5.13 10.65 3.89
N LEU A 14 6.09 11.51 3.58
CA LEU A 14 7.31 11.69 4.34
C LEU A 14 7.04 12.22 5.76
N SER A 15 6.11 13.17 5.91
CA SER A 15 5.73 13.71 7.22
C SER A 15 5.00 12.68 8.07
N ALA A 16 4.12 11.86 7.49
CA ALA A 16 3.47 10.76 8.17
C ALA A 16 4.48 9.68 8.61
N ALA A 17 5.43 9.35 7.74
CA ALA A 17 6.52 8.45 8.07
C ALA A 17 7.43 9.00 9.20
N LEU A 18 7.76 10.29 9.15
CA LEU A 18 8.55 10.96 10.20
C LEU A 18 7.80 11.12 11.53
N ALA A 19 6.46 11.27 11.51
CA ALA A 19 5.65 11.35 12.73
C ALA A 19 5.61 10.02 13.49
N VAL A 20 5.86 8.89 12.83
CA VAL A 20 5.94 7.56 13.45
C VAL A 20 7.27 7.35 14.16
N LEU A 21 8.35 8.03 13.75
CA LEU A 21 9.70 7.89 14.32
C LEU A 21 9.85 8.34 15.79
N PRO A 22 9.30 9.49 16.26
CA PRO A 22 9.51 9.93 17.65
C PRO A 22 8.77 9.11 18.72
N LEU A 23 7.76 8.30 18.34
CA LEU A 23 7.16 7.34 19.26
C LEU A 23 8.16 6.25 19.74
N GLN A 24 9.30 6.15 19.09
CA GLN A 24 10.34 5.16 19.37
C GLN A 24 11.28 5.57 20.50
N ALA A 25 11.54 6.88 20.66
CA ALA A 25 12.58 7.39 21.56
C ALA A 25 12.22 7.34 23.05
N ALA A 26 10.95 7.15 23.40
CA ALA A 26 10.45 7.36 24.76
C ALA A 26 10.20 6.07 25.57
N SER A 27 10.50 4.87 25.06
CA SER A 27 10.16 3.64 25.76
C SER A 27 11.37 2.74 25.98
N PRO A 28 11.56 2.20 27.22
CA PRO A 28 12.60 1.21 27.46
C PRO A 28 12.36 0.00 26.53
N THR A 29 13.43 -0.53 25.95
CA THR A 29 13.40 -1.70 25.08
C THR A 29 12.81 -2.88 25.86
N ARG A 30 11.52 -3.16 25.64
CA ARG A 30 10.86 -4.32 26.21
C ARG A 30 11.14 -5.51 25.33
N THR A 31 11.50 -6.63 25.92
CA THR A 31 11.63 -7.91 25.24
C THR A 31 10.46 -8.79 25.65
N PHE A 32 9.73 -9.30 24.68
CA PHE A 32 8.68 -10.28 24.89
C PHE A 32 9.26 -11.68 24.72
N VAL A 33 8.67 -12.64 25.42
CA VAL A 33 8.99 -14.06 25.27
C VAL A 33 7.82 -14.74 24.57
N SER A 34 8.09 -15.35 23.41
CA SER A 34 7.09 -16.09 22.64
C SER A 34 6.60 -17.32 23.42
N ALA A 35 5.50 -17.93 22.98
CA ALA A 35 5.01 -19.19 23.53
C ALA A 35 6.04 -20.33 23.41
N GLN A 36 7.00 -20.21 22.47
CA GLN A 36 8.10 -21.13 22.25
C GLN A 36 9.38 -20.77 23.04
N GLY A 37 9.31 -19.82 24.00
CA GLY A 37 10.43 -19.42 24.85
C GLY A 37 11.47 -18.50 24.18
N TYR A 38 11.18 -17.99 22.98
CA TYR A 38 12.08 -17.08 22.26
C TYR A 38 11.81 -15.62 22.63
N GLY A 39 12.88 -14.90 23.04
CA GLY A 39 12.82 -13.46 23.32
C GLY A 39 12.92 -12.64 22.04
N PHE A 40 11.98 -11.71 21.81
CA PHE A 40 11.96 -10.82 20.66
C PHE A 40 11.73 -9.36 21.07
N PRO A 41 12.23 -8.38 20.29
CA PRO A 41 12.06 -6.96 20.55
C PRO A 41 10.59 -6.52 20.51
N ALA A 42 10.30 -5.43 21.24
CA ALA A 42 8.93 -4.93 21.32
C ALA A 42 8.53 -4.06 20.14
N ASN A 43 9.47 -3.53 19.38
CA ASN A 43 9.21 -2.59 18.31
C ASN A 43 9.70 -3.14 16.98
N GLU A 44 8.93 -2.87 15.94
CA GLU A 44 9.26 -3.24 14.56
C GLU A 44 9.00 -2.04 13.63
N PHE A 45 9.94 -1.78 12.74
CA PHE A 45 9.77 -0.84 11.63
C PHE A 45 9.99 -1.60 10.33
N SER A 46 9.11 -1.43 9.37
CA SER A 46 9.21 -2.13 8.09
C SER A 46 9.02 -1.22 6.89
N LEU A 47 9.75 -1.54 5.84
CA LEU A 47 9.63 -0.97 4.50
C LEU A 47 9.33 -2.11 3.53
N SER A 48 8.28 -1.97 2.73
CA SER A 48 7.91 -2.96 1.72
C SER A 48 7.41 -2.34 0.43
N TYR A 49 7.40 -3.17 -0.59
CA TYR A 49 6.82 -2.89 -1.88
C TYR A 49 5.74 -3.92 -2.18
N GLY A 50 4.55 -3.44 -2.57
CA GLY A 50 3.40 -4.27 -2.89
C GLY A 50 2.91 -4.07 -4.31
N ARG A 51 2.25 -5.09 -4.85
CA ARG A 51 1.65 -5.09 -6.18
C ARG A 51 0.19 -5.51 -6.11
N VAL A 52 -0.57 -5.04 -7.11
CA VAL A 52 -2.00 -5.33 -7.25
C VAL A 52 -2.76 -4.84 -6.01
N SER A 53 -2.72 -3.53 -5.79
CA SER A 53 -3.46 -2.90 -4.70
C SER A 53 -4.97 -2.84 -4.98
N TYR A 54 -5.78 -2.68 -3.92
CA TYR A 54 -7.22 -2.48 -4.07
C TYR A 54 -7.55 -1.28 -4.98
N PRO A 55 -6.92 -0.11 -4.87
CA PRO A 55 -7.14 0.98 -5.82
C PRO A 55 -6.81 0.60 -7.27
N GLU A 56 -5.71 -0.11 -7.51
CA GLU A 56 -5.34 -0.59 -8.85
C GLU A 56 -6.44 -1.47 -9.46
N ILE A 57 -6.98 -2.40 -8.67
CA ILE A 57 -8.10 -3.26 -9.08
C ILE A 57 -9.36 -2.43 -9.34
N ALA A 58 -9.71 -1.51 -8.44
CA ALA A 58 -10.91 -0.69 -8.55
C ALA A 58 -10.87 0.20 -9.80
N PHE A 59 -9.72 0.81 -10.11
CA PHE A 59 -9.55 1.61 -11.32
C PHE A 59 -9.57 0.75 -12.59
N THR A 60 -8.95 -0.42 -12.58
CA THR A 60 -8.95 -1.33 -13.72
C THR A 60 -10.38 -1.78 -14.06
N ILE A 61 -11.13 -2.24 -13.05
CA ILE A 61 -12.54 -2.66 -13.24
C ILE A 61 -13.41 -1.46 -13.62
N GLY A 62 -13.27 -0.33 -12.94
CA GLY A 62 -14.02 0.91 -13.23
C GLY A 62 -13.75 1.43 -14.64
N GLY A 63 -12.51 1.35 -15.11
CA GLY A 63 -12.13 1.69 -16.48
C GLY A 63 -12.77 0.79 -17.50
N VAL A 64 -12.77 -0.53 -17.31
CA VAL A 64 -13.39 -1.50 -18.20
C VAL A 64 -14.91 -1.31 -18.24
N LEU A 65 -15.57 -1.14 -17.11
CA LEU A 65 -17.01 -0.90 -17.04
C LEU A 65 -17.39 0.46 -17.66
N GLY A 66 -16.61 1.51 -17.40
CA GLY A 66 -16.81 2.84 -17.99
C GLY A 66 -16.68 2.82 -19.50
N ALA A 67 -15.71 2.10 -20.06
CA ALA A 67 -15.56 1.89 -21.50
C ALA A 67 -16.74 1.14 -22.11
N GLY A 68 -17.25 0.11 -21.43
CA GLY A 68 -18.43 -0.63 -21.86
C GLY A 68 -19.70 0.22 -21.88
N LEU A 69 -19.92 1.04 -20.86
CA LEU A 69 -21.11 1.91 -20.76
C LEU A 69 -21.06 3.13 -21.68
N SER A 70 -19.88 3.60 -22.06
CA SER A 70 -19.69 4.73 -22.99
C SER A 70 -19.80 4.36 -24.45
N PHE A 71 -20.22 3.15 -24.78
CA PHE A 71 -20.31 2.64 -26.16
C PHE A 71 -19.01 2.83 -26.97
N GLY A 72 -17.86 2.79 -26.29
CA GLY A 72 -16.54 2.85 -26.92
C GLY A 72 -16.12 4.22 -27.43
N THR A 73 -16.70 5.32 -26.93
CA THR A 73 -16.27 6.68 -27.27
C THR A 73 -15.01 7.12 -26.52
N ALA A 74 -14.72 6.51 -25.36
CA ALA A 74 -13.45 6.67 -24.64
C ALA A 74 -13.08 5.32 -24.02
N THR A 75 -11.99 4.73 -24.45
CA THR A 75 -11.44 3.52 -23.85
C THR A 75 -10.21 3.88 -23.03
N PRO A 76 -10.11 3.48 -21.75
CA PRO A 76 -8.85 3.54 -21.03
C PRO A 76 -7.89 2.57 -21.72
N SER A 77 -6.92 3.09 -22.47
CA SER A 77 -6.03 2.24 -23.29
C SER A 77 -4.90 1.64 -22.47
N LYS A 78 -4.47 2.33 -21.42
CA LYS A 78 -3.38 1.85 -20.57
C LYS A 78 -3.40 2.49 -19.21
N MET A 79 -3.43 1.65 -18.17
CA MET A 79 -3.18 2.03 -16.79
C MET A 79 -1.83 1.44 -16.35
N ILE A 80 -0.97 2.28 -15.82
CA ILE A 80 0.32 1.86 -15.26
C ILE A 80 0.33 2.28 -13.79
N SER A 81 0.40 1.30 -12.89
CA SER A 81 0.66 1.51 -11.48
C SER A 81 2.15 1.32 -11.20
N THR A 82 2.72 2.19 -10.38
CA THR A 82 4.08 2.00 -9.86
C THR A 82 4.15 0.95 -8.76
N GLY A 83 2.99 0.48 -8.25
CA GLY A 83 2.89 -0.35 -7.06
C GLY A 83 2.95 0.46 -5.77
N ALA A 84 2.59 -0.16 -4.67
CA ALA A 84 2.51 0.47 -3.35
C ALA A 84 3.85 0.40 -2.61
N ILE A 85 4.39 1.56 -2.23
CA ILE A 85 5.51 1.66 -1.28
C ILE A 85 4.91 1.81 0.10
N ASN A 86 5.24 0.89 1.02
CA ASN A 86 4.64 0.82 2.33
C ASN A 86 5.70 1.02 3.42
N LEU A 87 5.38 1.88 4.37
CA LEU A 87 6.10 2.08 5.63
C LEU A 87 5.18 1.68 6.78
N GLU A 88 5.68 0.90 7.72
CA GLU A 88 4.87 0.42 8.83
C GLU A 88 5.69 0.39 10.11
N TYR A 89 5.08 0.84 11.19
CA TYR A 89 5.60 0.69 12.54
C TYR A 89 4.63 -0.13 13.36
N GLN A 90 5.16 -1.12 14.10
CA GLN A 90 4.41 -2.01 14.98
C GLN A 90 5.07 -2.04 16.35
N ARG A 91 4.25 -1.99 17.40
CA ARG A 91 4.67 -2.19 18.77
C ARG A 91 3.92 -3.35 19.41
N PHE A 92 4.65 -4.33 19.88
CA PHE A 92 4.06 -5.43 20.63
C PHE A 92 3.49 -4.93 21.96
N VAL A 93 2.21 -5.15 22.16
CA VAL A 93 1.49 -4.91 23.43
C VAL A 93 1.28 -6.21 24.18
N HIS A 94 1.36 -7.33 23.48
CA HIS A 94 1.26 -8.68 24.01
C HIS A 94 2.18 -9.63 23.21
N LYS A 95 2.55 -10.79 23.81
CA LYS A 95 3.42 -11.80 23.16
C LYS A 95 2.94 -12.31 21.80
N VAL A 96 1.65 -12.13 21.48
CA VAL A 96 1.05 -12.53 20.20
C VAL A 96 0.38 -11.37 19.46
N ALA A 97 0.37 -10.16 20.01
CA ALA A 97 -0.32 -9.02 19.42
C ALA A 97 0.54 -7.76 19.41
N ALA A 98 0.59 -7.11 18.27
CA ALA A 98 1.19 -5.80 18.10
C ALA A 98 0.18 -4.83 17.49
N VAL A 99 0.27 -3.57 17.88
CA VAL A 99 -0.51 -2.45 17.34
C VAL A 99 0.43 -1.42 16.74
N GLY A 100 -0.01 -0.74 15.70
CA GLY A 100 0.84 0.22 15.03
C GLY A 100 0.11 1.07 14.01
N ALA A 101 0.88 1.59 13.07
CA ALA A 101 0.38 2.37 11.94
C ALA A 101 1.13 1.98 10.67
N ALA A 102 0.38 1.95 9.58
CA ALA A 102 0.88 1.72 8.24
C ALA A 102 0.59 2.95 7.37
N CYS A 103 1.55 3.32 6.53
CA CYS A 103 1.42 4.35 5.53
C CYS A 103 1.80 3.75 4.17
N SER A 104 0.95 3.96 3.14
CA SER A 104 1.22 3.49 1.79
C SER A 104 1.18 4.66 0.81
N TYR A 105 2.07 4.65 -0.16
CA TYR A 105 2.09 5.59 -1.28
C TYR A 105 2.07 4.82 -2.60
N GLU A 106 1.21 5.25 -3.52
CA GLU A 106 1.10 4.66 -4.85
C GLU A 106 0.86 5.74 -5.89
N HIS A 107 1.51 5.61 -7.04
CA HIS A 107 1.35 6.52 -8.18
C HIS A 107 0.77 5.78 -9.38
N TYR A 108 -0.24 6.38 -10.02
CA TYR A 108 -0.92 5.85 -11.19
C TYR A 108 -0.79 6.79 -12.36
N ILE A 109 -0.60 6.22 -13.55
CA ILE A 109 -0.63 6.92 -14.82
C ILE A 109 -1.76 6.31 -15.63
N MET A 110 -2.76 7.11 -15.95
CA MET A 110 -3.89 6.70 -16.78
C MET A 110 -3.80 7.41 -18.13
N ARG A 111 -3.85 6.64 -19.20
CA ARG A 111 -3.99 7.15 -20.56
C ARG A 111 -5.40 6.84 -21.06
N PHE A 112 -6.04 7.86 -21.60
CA PHE A 112 -7.34 7.75 -22.25
C PHE A 112 -7.16 8.01 -23.73
N ASP A 113 -7.44 7.02 -24.58
CA ASP A 113 -7.43 7.21 -26.03
C ASP A 113 -8.83 7.66 -26.47
N LYS A 114 -8.89 8.68 -27.31
CA LYS A 114 -10.14 9.18 -27.89
C LYS A 114 -10.32 8.57 -29.28
N ALA A 115 -11.52 8.10 -29.58
CA ALA A 115 -11.86 7.64 -30.93
C ALA A 115 -11.80 8.87 -31.89
N ALA A 116 -10.86 8.84 -32.84
CA ALA A 116 -10.62 9.92 -33.80
C ALA A 116 -11.40 9.71 -35.11
N GLY A 117 -11.94 8.52 -35.36
CA GLY A 117 -12.68 8.17 -36.59
C GLY A 117 -12.82 6.69 -36.77
N THR A 118 -13.29 6.31 -37.93
CA THR A 118 -13.42 4.91 -38.37
C THR A 118 -12.65 4.77 -39.67
N ASP A 119 -11.83 3.72 -39.78
CA ASP A 119 -11.11 3.36 -40.99
C ASP A 119 -12.10 2.87 -42.11
N GLU A 120 -11.64 2.80 -43.36
CA GLU A 120 -12.42 2.28 -44.50
C GLU A 120 -12.90 0.85 -44.26
N ASP A 121 -12.21 0.07 -43.43
CA ASP A 121 -12.55 -1.29 -43.01
C ASP A 121 -13.51 -1.36 -41.80
N GLY A 122 -14.00 -0.22 -41.28
CA GLY A 122 -14.92 -0.15 -40.14
C GLY A 122 -14.25 -0.23 -38.75
N ASN A 123 -12.91 -0.26 -38.69
CA ASN A 123 -12.18 -0.27 -37.42
C ASN A 123 -12.07 1.15 -36.83
N LYS A 124 -12.27 1.28 -35.53
CA LYS A 124 -12.09 2.58 -34.82
C LYS A 124 -10.62 2.96 -34.78
N ILE A 125 -10.29 4.16 -35.26
CA ILE A 125 -8.97 4.74 -35.13
C ILE A 125 -8.95 5.50 -33.80
N TYR A 126 -7.95 5.21 -32.96
CA TYR A 126 -7.74 5.89 -31.67
C TYR A 126 -6.54 6.82 -31.77
N THR A 127 -6.71 8.04 -31.27
CA THR A 127 -5.61 9.02 -31.14
C THR A 127 -5.22 9.12 -29.67
N GLU A 128 -3.94 9.28 -29.41
CA GLU A 128 -3.42 9.49 -28.04
C GLU A 128 -4.19 10.63 -27.37
N GLY A 129 -4.86 10.29 -26.28
CA GLY A 129 -5.61 11.24 -25.46
C GLY A 129 -4.82 11.77 -24.28
N GLU A 130 -5.51 12.33 -23.31
CA GLU A 130 -4.90 12.90 -22.12
C GLU A 130 -4.27 11.82 -21.22
N THR A 131 -3.07 12.14 -20.73
CA THR A 131 -2.39 11.37 -19.69
C THR A 131 -2.66 12.01 -18.34
N ASN A 132 -3.37 11.31 -17.48
CA ASN A 132 -3.67 11.75 -16.12
C ASN A 132 -2.79 11.03 -15.10
N HIS A 133 -2.24 11.81 -14.18
CA HIS A 133 -1.43 11.31 -13.07
C HIS A 133 -2.23 11.40 -11.78
N HIS A 134 -2.24 10.32 -11.02
CA HIS A 134 -2.93 10.22 -9.75
C HIS A 134 -1.97 9.71 -8.69
N ASP A 135 -1.93 10.40 -7.54
CA ASP A 135 -1.15 10.01 -6.38
C ASP A 135 -2.10 9.61 -5.25
N MET A 136 -1.81 8.53 -4.58
CA MET A 136 -2.58 8.04 -3.44
C MET A 136 -1.66 7.87 -2.24
N VAL A 137 -2.12 8.40 -1.11
CA VAL A 137 -1.48 8.21 0.20
C VAL A 137 -2.51 7.63 1.15
N SER A 138 -2.21 6.52 1.77
CA SER A 138 -3.06 5.94 2.81
C SER A 138 -2.36 5.91 4.16
N ILE A 139 -3.12 6.17 5.22
CA ILE A 139 -2.67 6.11 6.61
C ILE A 139 -3.67 5.25 7.37
N MET A 140 -3.17 4.17 7.98
CA MET A 140 -4.00 3.14 8.59
C MET A 140 -3.42 2.73 9.94
N PRO A 141 -4.13 2.90 11.06
CA PRO A 141 -3.90 2.08 12.26
C PRO A 141 -3.91 0.60 11.90
N SER A 142 -3.04 -0.17 12.51
CA SER A 142 -2.83 -1.58 12.18
C SER A 142 -2.71 -2.46 13.40
N LEU A 143 -3.14 -3.70 13.25
CA LEU A 143 -3.09 -4.79 14.23
C LEU A 143 -2.38 -5.98 13.58
N LYS A 144 -1.36 -6.51 14.26
CA LYS A 144 -0.63 -7.72 13.87
C LYS A 144 -0.86 -8.80 14.92
N LEU A 145 -1.21 -10.00 14.48
CA LEU A 145 -1.43 -11.16 15.32
C LEU A 145 -0.47 -12.28 14.93
N LEU A 146 0.43 -12.66 15.83
CA LEU A 146 1.38 -13.74 15.64
C LEU A 146 0.73 -15.08 15.95
N TRP A 147 0.83 -16.03 15.02
CA TRP A 147 0.43 -17.41 15.22
C TRP A 147 1.60 -18.28 15.66
N PHE A 148 2.76 -17.98 15.06
CA PHE A 148 3.97 -18.74 15.23
C PHE A 148 5.16 -17.80 15.27
N ASN A 149 6.06 -17.98 16.24
CA ASN A 149 7.23 -17.12 16.39
C ASN A 149 8.45 -17.90 16.86
N ARG A 150 9.39 -18.12 15.97
CA ARG A 150 10.69 -18.77 16.23
C ARG A 150 11.86 -17.82 15.89
N PRO A 151 13.11 -18.15 16.31
CA PRO A 151 14.26 -17.28 16.12
C PRO A 151 14.45 -16.77 14.70
N HIS A 152 14.23 -17.61 13.68
CA HIS A 152 14.49 -17.30 12.28
C HIS A 152 13.26 -17.26 11.39
N PHE A 153 12.07 -17.59 11.94
CA PHE A 153 10.84 -17.68 11.18
C PHE A 153 9.62 -17.35 12.05
N SER A 154 8.73 -16.49 11.53
CA SER A 154 7.47 -16.19 12.17
C SER A 154 6.34 -16.17 11.16
N MET A 155 5.12 -16.49 11.60
CA MET A 155 3.89 -16.33 10.82
C MET A 155 2.89 -15.50 11.59
N TYR A 156 2.16 -14.65 10.86
CA TYR A 156 1.19 -13.73 11.46
C TYR A 156 0.07 -13.39 10.47
N SER A 157 -1.00 -12.78 11.01
CA SER A 157 -1.99 -12.03 10.23
C SER A 157 -1.88 -10.56 10.56
N LYS A 158 -2.31 -9.73 9.62
CA LYS A 158 -2.35 -8.28 9.77
C LYS A 158 -3.68 -7.72 9.28
N LEU A 159 -4.22 -6.77 10.05
CA LEU A 159 -5.38 -5.97 9.71
C LEU A 159 -5.01 -4.49 9.85
N ALA A 160 -5.44 -3.68 8.90
CA ALA A 160 -5.31 -2.23 8.98
C ALA A 160 -6.54 -1.57 8.35
N ALA A 161 -6.98 -0.44 8.92
CA ALA A 161 -8.06 0.36 8.36
C ALA A 161 -7.85 1.83 8.69
N GLY A 162 -8.17 2.72 7.76
CA GLY A 162 -7.94 4.15 7.93
C GLY A 162 -8.45 4.97 6.76
N LEU A 163 -7.67 5.99 6.38
CA LEU A 163 -8.02 6.94 5.34
C LEU A 163 -7.01 6.89 4.19
N MET A 164 -7.53 7.02 2.99
CA MET A 164 -6.77 7.19 1.75
C MET A 164 -7.09 8.56 1.16
N LEU A 165 -6.06 9.33 0.89
CA LEU A 165 -6.12 10.61 0.21
C LEU A 165 -5.72 10.42 -1.24
N HIS A 166 -6.57 10.83 -2.15
CA HIS A 166 -6.37 10.77 -3.59
C HIS A 166 -6.10 12.18 -4.12
N PHE A 167 -5.00 12.34 -4.83
CA PHE A 167 -4.57 13.57 -5.49
C PHE A 167 -4.48 13.33 -6.99
N GLY A 168 -5.03 14.22 -7.81
CA GLY A 168 -4.97 14.09 -9.28
C GLY A 168 -6.25 14.46 -9.99
N GLY A 169 -7.35 14.61 -9.26
CA GLY A 169 -8.58 15.22 -9.77
C GLY A 169 -8.61 16.74 -9.54
N GLU A 170 -9.73 17.39 -9.87
CA GLU A 170 -9.96 18.83 -9.62
C GLU A 170 -9.87 19.16 -8.13
N LYS A 171 -10.28 18.24 -7.26
CA LYS A 171 -10.21 18.37 -5.80
C LYS A 171 -9.64 17.10 -5.17
N PRO A 172 -8.87 17.21 -4.08
CA PRO A 172 -8.47 16.04 -3.31
C PRO A 172 -9.72 15.31 -2.78
N ALA A 173 -9.72 13.99 -2.91
CA ALA A 173 -10.79 13.15 -2.40
C ALA A 173 -10.25 12.25 -1.26
N ALA A 174 -11.06 12.04 -0.23
CA ALA A 174 -10.77 11.13 0.85
C ALA A 174 -11.66 9.89 0.74
N ASN A 175 -11.05 8.72 0.85
CA ASN A 175 -11.71 7.43 0.80
C ASN A 175 -11.28 6.55 1.98
N VAL A 176 -11.99 5.45 2.18
CA VAL A 176 -11.60 4.45 3.18
C VAL A 176 -10.39 3.67 2.68
N ALA A 177 -9.36 3.57 3.51
CA ALA A 177 -8.23 2.69 3.31
C ALA A 177 -8.40 1.44 4.17
N PHE A 178 -8.01 0.29 3.65
CA PHE A 178 -7.94 -0.93 4.43
C PHE A 178 -6.89 -1.90 3.88
N GLN A 179 -6.43 -2.80 4.74
CA GLN A 179 -5.59 -3.93 4.38
C GLN A 179 -5.93 -5.12 5.26
N VAL A 180 -6.18 -6.25 4.64
CA VAL A 180 -6.38 -7.54 5.31
C VAL A 180 -5.35 -8.50 4.75
N SER A 181 -4.39 -8.89 5.57
CA SER A 181 -3.34 -9.84 5.18
C SER A 181 -3.43 -11.08 6.10
N PRO A 182 -4.18 -12.10 5.67
CA PRO A 182 -4.43 -13.29 6.50
C PRO A 182 -3.18 -14.14 6.69
N VAL A 183 -2.28 -14.18 5.72
CA VAL A 183 -1.08 -15.01 5.75
C VAL A 183 0.13 -14.16 5.45
N CYS A 184 0.98 -14.03 6.46
CA CYS A 184 2.23 -13.28 6.39
C CYS A 184 3.34 -14.12 7.01
N ALA A 185 4.55 -14.00 6.50
CA ALA A 185 5.72 -14.70 7.00
C ALA A 185 6.93 -13.78 7.10
N ASP A 186 7.64 -13.86 8.23
CA ASP A 186 8.94 -13.25 8.45
C ASP A 186 10.04 -14.29 8.48
N PHE A 187 11.20 -13.97 7.92
CA PHE A 187 12.39 -14.83 7.97
C PHE A 187 13.66 -13.98 8.13
N GLY A 188 14.57 -14.44 8.96
CA GLY A 188 15.83 -13.73 9.18
C GLY A 188 16.34 -13.76 10.61
N GLY A 189 17.12 -12.74 10.96
CA GLY A 189 17.74 -12.60 12.27
C GLY A 189 16.85 -11.92 13.30
N ARG A 190 17.45 -11.62 14.46
CA ARG A 190 16.75 -10.96 15.56
C ARG A 190 16.48 -9.48 15.29
N LEU A 191 17.42 -8.79 14.63
CA LEU A 191 17.35 -7.34 14.40
C LEU A 191 16.80 -6.98 13.01
N CYS A 192 17.03 -7.86 12.02
CA CYS A 192 16.61 -7.62 10.65
C CYS A 192 15.98 -8.89 10.06
N ARG A 193 14.81 -8.75 9.47
CA ARG A 193 14.03 -9.81 8.86
C ARG A 193 13.54 -9.40 7.47
N GLY A 194 13.60 -10.32 6.52
CA GLY A 194 12.79 -10.25 5.32
C GLY A 194 11.37 -10.68 5.63
N PHE A 195 10.38 -10.17 4.90
CA PHE A 195 9.01 -10.63 5.06
C PHE A 195 8.24 -10.64 3.74
N VAL A 196 7.19 -11.44 3.72
CA VAL A 196 6.19 -11.48 2.64
C VAL A 196 4.82 -11.47 3.28
N ASP A 197 3.97 -10.57 2.82
CA ASP A 197 2.57 -10.46 3.21
C ASP A 197 1.68 -10.79 2.01
N LEU A 198 0.73 -11.69 2.20
CA LEU A 198 -0.32 -12.00 1.24
C LEU A 198 -1.65 -11.50 1.80
N GLY A 199 -2.33 -10.63 1.05
CA GLY A 199 -3.54 -9.99 1.53
C GLY A 199 -4.31 -9.27 0.46
N PHE A 200 -5.24 -8.42 0.87
CA PHE A 200 -6.05 -7.58 0.00
C PHE A 200 -6.24 -6.20 0.62
N GLY A 201 -5.97 -5.15 -0.14
CA GLY A 201 -6.13 -3.77 0.30
C GLY A 201 -5.14 -2.80 -0.33
N CYS A 202 -4.85 -1.71 0.39
CA CYS A 202 -4.01 -0.60 -0.10
C CYS A 202 -2.51 -0.94 -0.16
N GLN A 203 -2.05 -1.99 0.54
CA GLN A 203 -0.65 -2.42 0.51
C GLN A 203 -0.35 -3.43 -0.60
N GLY A 204 -1.38 -3.90 -1.32
CA GLY A 204 -1.30 -4.88 -2.40
C GLY A 204 -1.76 -6.28 -2.00
N LEU A 205 -2.00 -7.13 -3.02
CA LEU A 205 -2.30 -8.56 -2.83
C LEU A 205 -1.07 -9.33 -2.35
N ALA A 206 0.10 -8.94 -2.84
CA ALA A 206 1.37 -9.46 -2.40
C ALA A 206 2.32 -8.30 -2.14
N SER A 207 2.93 -8.26 -0.97
CA SER A 207 3.99 -7.32 -0.65
C SER A 207 5.17 -8.03 -0.02
N ALA A 208 6.37 -7.52 -0.29
CA ALA A 208 7.60 -8.05 0.26
C ALA A 208 8.50 -6.90 0.70
N GLY A 209 9.30 -7.13 1.74
CA GLY A 209 10.13 -6.08 2.28
C GLY A 209 11.09 -6.52 3.37
N VAL A 210 11.62 -5.52 4.05
CA VAL A 210 12.52 -5.70 5.19
C VAL A 210 11.92 -5.09 6.45
N ARG A 211 12.20 -5.72 7.59
CA ARG A 211 11.74 -5.33 8.91
C ARG A 211 12.91 -5.24 9.86
N PHE A 212 12.98 -4.14 10.57
CA PHE A 212 13.95 -3.89 11.64
C PHE A 212 13.24 -4.00 12.99
N CYS A 213 13.80 -4.82 13.87
CA CYS A 213 13.24 -5.13 15.18
C CYS A 213 14.17 -4.61 16.29
N PHE A 214 13.63 -3.86 17.28
CA PHE A 214 14.43 -3.20 18.33
C PHE A 214 13.64 -2.96 19.64
#